data_50d61d256b2fd330f0b8976545519584
#
_entry.id   50d61d256b2fd330f0b8976545519584
#
_cell.length_a   1.000
_cell.length_b   1.000
_cell.length_c   1.000
_cell.angle_alpha   90.00
_cell.angle_beta   90.00
_cell.angle_gamma   90.00
#
_symmetry.space_group_name_H-M   'P 1'
#
loop_
_entity.id
_entity.type
_entity.pdbx_description
1 polymer ?
#
loop_
_entity_poly.entity_id
_entity_poly.type
_entity_poly.pdbx_seq_one_letter_code
_entity_poly.pdbx_strand_id
1 'polypeptide(L)'
;MSQSRPEANELVEQARASNVEMSERVCLDMSHFKSVLRHLRKVDDNIILRMNTTNTAAAGECQIMFGVLQTAYARRDHDIEYCLRVLDRKIDERRTENTPSFSLQTQRRWLDGEHGVERIVRRRTLDVFRTRCPFFELPKEYIDILESKQR
;
A
#
# COMPACT_ATOMS: atom_id res chain seq x y z
N MET A 1 13.20 -23.54 8.16
CA MET A 1 11.75 -23.55 8.33
C MET A 1 11.08 -23.08 7.04
N SER A 2 10.25 -23.91 6.47
CA SER A 2 9.44 -23.49 5.34
C SER A 2 8.34 -22.54 5.86
N GLN A 3 8.24 -21.36 5.25
CA GLN A 3 7.12 -20.47 5.53
C GLN A 3 5.84 -21.13 5.03
N SER A 4 4.84 -21.23 5.90
CA SER A 4 3.54 -21.75 5.49
C SER A 4 2.87 -20.74 4.55
N ARG A 5 2.17 -21.28 3.54
CA ARG A 5 1.42 -20.48 2.57
C ARG A 5 0.30 -19.72 3.30
N PRO A 6 0.19 -18.40 3.12
CA PRO A 6 -0.92 -17.65 3.70
C PRO A 6 -2.26 -18.08 3.12
N GLU A 7 -3.25 -18.24 3.97
CA GLU A 7 -4.61 -18.53 3.53
C GLU A 7 -5.25 -17.31 2.90
N ALA A 8 -6.17 -17.52 1.94
CA ALA A 8 -6.84 -16.42 1.24
C ALA A 8 -7.58 -15.49 2.22
N ASN A 9 -8.26 -16.07 3.23
CA ASN A 9 -8.99 -15.28 4.21
C ASN A 9 -8.06 -14.40 5.04
N GLU A 10 -6.88 -14.89 5.39
CA GLU A 10 -5.88 -14.11 6.11
C GLU A 10 -5.42 -12.90 5.28
N LEU A 11 -5.20 -13.10 3.99
CA LEU A 11 -4.80 -12.02 3.11
C LEU A 11 -5.89 -10.96 2.96
N VAL A 12 -7.16 -11.38 2.89
CA VAL A 12 -8.29 -10.44 2.83
C VAL A 12 -8.31 -9.57 4.09
N GLU A 13 -8.14 -10.18 5.26
CA GLU A 13 -8.10 -9.44 6.52
C GLU A 13 -6.90 -8.51 6.62
N GLN A 14 -5.72 -8.96 6.18
CA GLN A 14 -4.51 -8.13 6.14
C GLN A 14 -4.71 -6.92 5.20
N ALA A 15 -5.34 -7.13 4.05
CA ALA A 15 -5.58 -6.07 3.09
C ALA A 15 -6.51 -4.99 3.64
N ARG A 16 -7.53 -5.39 4.38
CA ARG A 16 -8.46 -4.47 5.04
C ARG A 16 -7.82 -3.76 6.21
N ALA A 17 -6.98 -4.49 6.97
CA ALA A 17 -6.31 -4.00 8.19
C ALA A 17 -7.27 -3.22 9.10
N SER A 18 -8.47 -3.79 9.33
CA SER A 18 -9.54 -3.13 10.08
C SER A 18 -9.17 -2.89 11.54
N ASN A 19 -8.14 -3.60 12.04
CA ASN A 19 -7.60 -3.42 13.39
C ASN A 19 -6.59 -2.27 13.49
N VAL A 20 -6.24 -1.65 12.36
CA VAL A 20 -5.29 -0.52 12.29
C VAL A 20 -6.05 0.69 11.77
N GLU A 21 -6.47 1.58 12.67
CA GLU A 21 -7.18 2.79 12.28
C GLU A 21 -6.21 3.95 12.11
N MET A 22 -6.39 4.70 11.03
CA MET A 22 -5.63 5.91 10.80
C MET A 22 -6.29 7.07 11.55
N SER A 23 -5.47 7.86 12.22
CA SER A 23 -5.92 9.02 12.99
C SER A 23 -4.96 10.17 12.82
N GLU A 24 -5.41 11.37 13.16
CA GLU A 24 -4.55 12.55 13.16
C GLU A 24 -3.31 12.32 14.01
N ARG A 25 -3.46 11.69 15.17
CA ARG A 25 -2.34 11.39 16.08
C ARG A 25 -1.29 10.51 15.40
N VAL A 26 -1.72 9.48 14.67
CA VAL A 26 -0.80 8.60 13.93
C VAL A 26 -0.10 9.37 12.83
N CYS A 27 -0.83 10.23 12.12
CA CYS A 27 -0.26 11.04 11.03
C CYS A 27 0.85 11.98 11.52
N LEU A 28 0.73 12.49 12.75
CA LEU A 28 1.68 13.42 13.32
C LEU A 28 2.88 12.74 14.00
N ASP A 29 2.81 11.43 14.19
CA ASP A 29 3.91 10.60 14.70
C ASP A 29 4.55 9.85 13.55
N MET A 30 5.64 10.39 13.00
CA MET A 30 6.30 9.83 11.82
C MET A 30 6.75 8.38 12.05
N SER A 31 7.31 8.07 13.21
CA SER A 31 7.76 6.72 13.53
C SER A 31 6.60 5.72 13.54
N HIS A 32 5.49 6.14 14.12
CA HIS A 32 4.28 5.31 14.17
C HIS A 32 3.72 5.10 12.76
N PHE A 33 3.60 6.18 11.98
CA PHE A 33 3.10 6.08 10.61
C PHE A 33 3.97 5.17 9.76
N LYS A 34 5.30 5.28 9.85
CA LYS A 34 6.22 4.39 9.13
C LYS A 34 5.99 2.94 9.49
N SER A 35 5.78 2.65 10.77
CA SER A 35 5.48 1.31 11.25
C SER A 35 4.17 0.78 10.69
N VAL A 36 3.13 1.60 10.69
CA VAL A 36 1.82 1.24 10.12
C VAL A 36 1.96 0.93 8.63
N LEU A 37 2.63 1.80 7.88
CA LEU A 37 2.80 1.63 6.44
C LEU A 37 3.59 0.36 6.11
N ARG A 38 4.63 0.07 6.89
CA ARG A 38 5.40 -1.17 6.75
C ARG A 38 4.52 -2.39 6.98
N HIS A 39 3.67 -2.34 8.00
CA HIS A 39 2.72 -3.42 8.29
C HIS A 39 1.72 -3.61 7.14
N LEU A 40 1.16 -2.52 6.62
CA LEU A 40 0.22 -2.58 5.50
C LEU A 40 0.87 -3.12 4.22
N ARG A 41 2.15 -2.85 4.00
CA ARG A 41 2.89 -3.34 2.82
C ARG A 41 3.28 -4.80 2.90
N LYS A 42 3.21 -5.42 4.07
CA LYS A 42 3.50 -6.86 4.20
C LYS A 42 2.51 -7.73 3.42
N VAL A 43 1.32 -7.24 3.17
CA VAL A 43 0.35 -7.99 2.36
C VAL A 43 0.88 -8.28 0.96
N ASP A 44 1.66 -7.37 0.39
CA ASP A 44 2.28 -7.56 -0.93
C ASP A 44 3.23 -8.77 -0.93
N ASP A 45 4.08 -8.87 0.09
CA ASP A 45 4.99 -10.02 0.24
C ASP A 45 4.21 -11.33 0.40
N ASN A 46 3.13 -11.30 1.16
CA ASN A 46 2.30 -12.48 1.40
C ASN A 46 1.51 -12.88 0.14
N ILE A 47 1.08 -11.91 -0.66
CA ILE A 47 0.45 -12.19 -1.96
C ILE A 47 1.44 -12.89 -2.88
N ILE A 48 2.66 -12.37 -2.98
CA ILE A 48 3.72 -12.96 -3.79
C ILE A 48 3.99 -14.40 -3.34
N LEU A 49 4.12 -14.62 -2.04
CA LEU A 49 4.34 -15.95 -1.47
C LEU A 49 3.21 -16.90 -1.83
N ARG A 50 1.96 -16.46 -1.67
CA ARG A 50 0.81 -17.28 -2.02
C ARG A 50 0.79 -17.64 -3.51
N MET A 51 1.01 -16.65 -4.37
CA MET A 51 0.98 -16.88 -5.82
C MET A 51 2.08 -17.84 -6.28
N ASN A 52 3.25 -17.79 -5.63
CA ASN A 52 4.37 -18.66 -5.96
C ASN A 52 4.19 -20.09 -5.43
N THR A 53 3.29 -20.31 -4.47
CA THR A 53 3.09 -21.60 -3.82
C THR A 53 1.70 -22.19 -4.05
N THR A 54 0.87 -21.54 -4.87
CA THR A 54 -0.50 -21.98 -5.16
C THR A 54 -0.64 -22.26 -6.65
N ASN A 55 -1.50 -23.21 -7.00
CA ASN A 55 -1.88 -23.44 -8.38
C ASN A 55 -2.83 -22.31 -8.83
N THR A 56 -2.29 -21.33 -9.57
CA THR A 56 -3.06 -20.19 -10.05
C THR A 56 -4.03 -20.54 -11.17
N ALA A 57 -3.92 -21.75 -11.75
CA ALA A 57 -4.90 -22.27 -12.69
C ALA A 57 -6.18 -22.74 -12.00
N ALA A 58 -6.18 -22.89 -10.67
CA ALA A 58 -7.38 -23.26 -9.92
C ALA A 58 -8.44 -22.17 -10.05
N ALA A 59 -9.70 -22.57 -10.12
CA ALA A 59 -10.83 -21.68 -10.35
C ALA A 59 -10.88 -20.55 -9.30
N GLY A 60 -10.88 -19.31 -9.77
CA GLY A 60 -11.07 -18.14 -8.93
C GLY A 60 -9.84 -17.64 -8.18
N GLU A 61 -8.71 -18.35 -8.21
CA GLU A 61 -7.52 -17.94 -7.44
C GLU A 61 -7.00 -16.56 -7.87
N CYS A 62 -6.84 -16.34 -9.17
CA CYS A 62 -6.37 -15.04 -9.68
C CYS A 62 -7.34 -13.91 -9.33
N GLN A 63 -8.64 -14.18 -9.41
CA GLN A 63 -9.65 -13.18 -9.09
C GLN A 63 -9.64 -12.82 -7.60
N ILE A 64 -9.49 -13.83 -6.73
CA ILE A 64 -9.36 -13.61 -5.28
C ILE A 64 -8.13 -12.76 -4.98
N MET A 65 -6.99 -13.11 -5.56
CA MET A 65 -5.75 -12.36 -5.33
C MET A 65 -5.82 -10.95 -5.87
N PHE A 66 -6.47 -10.74 -7.00
CA PHE A 66 -6.68 -9.40 -7.53
C PHE A 66 -7.54 -8.54 -6.59
N GLY A 67 -8.60 -9.13 -6.03
CA GLY A 67 -9.43 -8.46 -5.04
C GLY A 67 -8.65 -8.05 -3.79
N VAL A 68 -7.73 -8.91 -3.33
CA VAL A 68 -6.85 -8.60 -2.21
C VAL A 68 -5.94 -7.41 -2.56
N LEU A 69 -5.34 -7.40 -3.75
CA LEU A 69 -4.51 -6.29 -4.22
C LEU A 69 -5.28 -4.98 -4.26
N GLN A 70 -6.49 -5.00 -4.83
CA GLN A 70 -7.32 -3.79 -4.91
C GLN A 70 -7.63 -3.22 -3.53
N THR A 71 -8.01 -4.09 -2.60
CA THR A 71 -8.34 -3.69 -1.23
C THR A 71 -7.12 -3.09 -0.53
N ALA A 72 -5.97 -3.76 -0.65
CA ALA A 72 -4.72 -3.30 -0.03
C ALA A 72 -4.29 -1.94 -0.58
N TYR A 73 -4.36 -1.77 -1.89
CA TYR A 73 -3.92 -0.52 -2.53
C TYR A 73 -4.85 0.64 -2.20
N ALA A 74 -6.16 0.40 -2.21
CA ALA A 74 -7.14 1.40 -1.82
C ALA A 74 -6.94 1.84 -0.36
N ARG A 75 -6.64 0.90 0.53
CA ARG A 75 -6.37 1.19 1.94
C ARG A 75 -5.14 2.06 2.10
N ARG A 76 -4.03 1.70 1.43
CA ARG A 76 -2.79 2.48 1.54
C ARG A 76 -2.94 3.86 0.92
N ASP A 77 -3.61 3.97 -0.22
CA ASP A 77 -3.88 5.27 -0.84
C ASP A 77 -4.70 6.16 0.09
N HIS A 78 -5.74 5.61 0.69
CA HIS A 78 -6.59 6.34 1.64
C HIS A 78 -5.76 6.87 2.81
N ASP A 79 -4.92 6.03 3.39
CA ASP A 79 -4.16 6.40 4.58
C ASP A 79 -3.08 7.45 4.26
N ILE A 80 -2.38 7.31 3.15
CA ILE A 80 -1.38 8.29 2.71
C ILE A 80 -2.06 9.64 2.44
N GLU A 81 -3.16 9.65 1.68
CA GLU A 81 -3.88 10.88 1.36
C GLU A 81 -4.47 11.54 2.60
N TYR A 82 -5.02 10.75 3.52
CA TYR A 82 -5.53 11.27 4.77
C TYR A 82 -4.45 12.00 5.56
N CYS A 83 -3.27 11.38 5.70
CA CYS A 83 -2.17 11.98 6.44
C CYS A 83 -1.58 13.19 5.72
N LEU A 84 -1.53 13.20 4.39
CA LEU A 84 -1.13 14.39 3.64
C LEU A 84 -2.05 15.57 3.93
N ARG A 85 -3.36 15.33 3.96
CA ARG A 85 -4.34 16.38 4.31
C ARG A 85 -4.16 16.88 5.74
N VAL A 86 -3.92 15.97 6.69
CA VAL A 86 -3.67 16.35 8.07
C VAL A 86 -2.42 17.24 8.17
N LEU A 87 -1.34 16.84 7.54
CA LEU A 87 -0.09 17.61 7.55
C LEU A 87 -0.26 18.96 6.89
N ASP A 88 -0.94 19.02 5.75
CA ASP A 88 -1.19 20.29 5.05
C ASP A 88 -2.00 21.26 5.94
N ARG A 89 -3.02 20.76 6.62
CA ARG A 89 -3.82 21.56 7.53
C ARG A 89 -2.98 22.09 8.71
N LYS A 90 -2.16 21.22 9.29
CA LYS A 90 -1.29 21.62 10.42
C LYS A 90 -0.24 22.63 10.00
N ILE A 91 0.33 22.47 8.82
CA ILE A 91 1.29 23.41 8.25
C ILE A 91 0.63 24.78 8.06
N ASP A 92 -0.59 24.81 7.52
CA ASP A 92 -1.34 26.06 7.30
C ASP A 92 -1.71 26.73 8.62
N GLU A 93 -2.12 25.98 9.62
CA GLU A 93 -2.40 26.51 10.97
C GLU A 93 -1.16 27.19 11.56
N ARG A 94 0.00 26.55 11.46
CA ARG A 94 1.26 27.08 11.96
C ARG A 94 1.68 28.33 11.20
N ARG A 95 1.45 28.39 9.90
CA ARG A 95 1.73 29.56 9.08
C ARG A 95 0.85 30.73 9.47
N THR A 96 -0.43 30.50 9.71
CA THR A 96 -1.40 31.52 10.15
C THR A 96 -1.02 32.09 11.51
N GLU A 97 -0.55 31.23 12.43
CA GLU A 97 -0.09 31.63 13.75
C GLU A 97 1.31 32.27 13.74
N ASN A 98 1.93 32.34 12.56
CA ASN A 98 3.29 32.84 12.38
C ASN A 98 4.33 32.06 13.17
N THR A 99 4.11 30.73 13.31
CA THR A 99 5.01 29.81 14.00
C THR A 99 5.29 28.59 13.09
N PRO A 100 5.96 28.80 11.93
CA PRO A 100 6.18 27.69 10.99
C PRO A 100 6.97 26.56 11.64
N SER A 101 6.66 25.32 11.23
CA SER A 101 7.30 24.12 11.76
C SER A 101 8.09 23.42 10.64
N PHE A 102 9.39 23.40 10.80
CA PHE A 102 10.28 22.67 9.90
C PHE A 102 10.00 21.15 9.97
N SER A 103 9.72 20.65 11.15
CA SER A 103 9.42 19.24 11.38
C SER A 103 8.19 18.77 10.58
N LEU A 104 7.11 19.54 10.62
CA LEU A 104 5.90 19.22 9.85
C LEU A 104 6.15 19.23 8.34
N GLN A 105 6.92 20.20 7.87
CA GLN A 105 7.26 20.30 6.45
C GLN A 105 8.12 19.12 6.00
N THR A 106 9.05 18.67 6.85
CA THR A 106 9.90 17.51 6.58
C THR A 106 9.07 16.22 6.55
N GLN A 107 8.15 16.04 7.49
CA GLN A 107 7.23 14.90 7.49
C GLN A 107 6.37 14.87 6.23
N ARG A 108 5.84 16.02 5.85
CA ARG A 108 4.99 16.13 4.67
C ARG A 108 5.76 15.76 3.41
N ARG A 109 6.99 16.22 3.28
CA ARG A 109 7.85 15.90 2.13
C ARG A 109 8.18 14.42 2.07
N TRP A 110 8.50 13.82 3.22
CA TRP A 110 8.75 12.39 3.30
C TRP A 110 7.52 11.59 2.86
N LEU A 111 6.35 11.96 3.38
CA LEU A 111 5.11 11.25 3.07
C LEU A 111 4.73 11.35 1.60
N ASP A 112 4.93 12.53 1.01
CA ASP A 112 4.71 12.72 -0.43
C ASP A 112 5.59 11.78 -1.26
N GLY A 113 6.83 11.57 -0.82
CA GLY A 113 7.76 10.63 -1.47
C GLY A 113 7.30 9.17 -1.41
N GLU A 114 6.41 8.83 -0.50
CA GLU A 114 5.90 7.47 -0.37
C GLU A 114 5.04 7.03 -1.56
N HIS A 115 4.51 7.96 -2.35
CA HIS A 115 3.85 7.62 -3.62
C HIS A 115 4.82 6.89 -4.57
N GLY A 116 6.08 7.33 -4.61
CA GLY A 116 7.11 6.66 -5.41
C GLY A 116 7.43 5.26 -4.89
N VAL A 117 7.51 5.10 -3.57
CA VAL A 117 7.74 3.81 -2.94
C VAL A 117 6.57 2.86 -3.24
N GLU A 118 5.33 3.36 -3.14
CA GLU A 118 4.14 2.58 -3.48
C GLU A 118 4.20 2.07 -4.91
N ARG A 119 4.62 2.91 -5.84
CA ARG A 119 4.74 2.51 -7.26
C ARG A 119 5.71 1.35 -7.42
N ILE A 120 6.84 1.39 -6.74
CA ILE A 120 7.85 0.32 -6.78
C ILE A 120 7.30 -0.98 -6.19
N VAL A 121 6.66 -0.90 -5.02
CA VAL A 121 6.08 -2.06 -4.34
C VAL A 121 5.01 -2.71 -5.22
N ARG A 122 4.09 -1.90 -5.76
CA ARG A 122 2.99 -2.37 -6.59
C ARG A 122 3.48 -3.00 -7.88
N ARG A 123 4.47 -2.39 -8.52
CA ARG A 123 5.05 -2.93 -9.75
C ARG A 123 5.62 -4.32 -9.53
N ARG A 124 6.36 -4.52 -8.44
CA ARG A 124 6.92 -5.83 -8.10
C ARG A 124 5.82 -6.88 -7.93
N THR A 125 4.79 -6.57 -7.17
CA THR A 125 3.68 -7.49 -6.93
C THR A 125 2.89 -7.78 -8.20
N LEU A 126 2.62 -6.76 -9.00
CA LEU A 126 1.88 -6.89 -10.25
C LEU A 126 2.67 -7.67 -11.30
N ASP A 127 4.01 -7.59 -11.32
CA ASP A 127 4.84 -8.41 -12.20
C ASP A 127 4.66 -9.89 -11.89
N VAL A 128 4.67 -10.26 -10.59
CA VAL A 128 4.41 -11.64 -10.18
C VAL A 128 2.99 -12.05 -10.55
N PHE A 129 2.01 -11.18 -10.29
CA PHE A 129 0.61 -11.45 -10.63
C PHE A 129 0.44 -11.71 -12.12
N ARG A 130 0.98 -10.87 -12.97
CA ARG A 130 0.89 -11.02 -14.42
C ARG A 130 1.52 -12.33 -14.91
N THR A 131 2.66 -12.71 -14.32
CA THR A 131 3.36 -13.94 -14.64
C THR A 131 2.55 -15.18 -14.23
N ARG A 132 1.95 -15.14 -13.04
CA ARG A 132 1.20 -16.26 -12.48
C ARG A 132 -0.24 -16.36 -12.98
N CYS A 133 -0.78 -15.25 -13.46
CA CYS A 133 -2.17 -15.13 -13.93
C CYS A 133 -2.19 -14.57 -15.36
N PRO A 134 -1.58 -15.26 -16.34
CA PRO A 134 -1.40 -14.70 -17.69
C PRO A 134 -2.69 -14.45 -18.44
N PHE A 135 -3.78 -15.13 -18.08
CA PHE A 135 -5.08 -14.97 -18.73
C PHE A 135 -5.98 -13.95 -18.05
N PHE A 136 -5.54 -13.38 -16.93
CA PHE A 136 -6.31 -12.38 -16.21
C PHE A 136 -6.12 -11.00 -16.87
N GLU A 137 -7.24 -10.34 -17.20
CA GLU A 137 -7.21 -8.99 -17.78
C GLU A 137 -7.12 -7.96 -16.68
N LEU A 138 -5.94 -7.33 -16.55
CA LEU A 138 -5.76 -6.24 -15.59
C LEU A 138 -6.42 -4.97 -16.11
N PRO A 139 -7.10 -4.19 -15.24
CA PRO A 139 -7.56 -2.85 -15.60
C PRO A 139 -6.40 -1.96 -16.05
N LYS A 140 -6.71 -0.97 -16.87
CA LYS A 140 -5.71 -0.07 -17.48
C LYS A 140 -4.80 0.57 -16.43
N GLU A 141 -5.34 0.99 -15.30
CA GLU A 141 -4.57 1.65 -14.24
C GLU A 141 -3.45 0.77 -13.69
N TYR A 142 -3.66 -0.55 -13.63
CA TYR A 142 -2.63 -1.51 -13.19
C TYR A 142 -1.61 -1.77 -14.29
N ILE A 143 -2.06 -1.83 -15.53
CA ILE A 143 -1.16 -1.97 -16.70
C ILE A 143 -0.24 -0.76 -16.76
N ASP A 144 -0.76 0.44 -16.51
CA ASP A 144 0.02 1.67 -16.51
C ASP A 144 1.14 1.63 -15.46
N ILE A 145 0.89 1.03 -14.29
CA ILE A 145 1.92 0.84 -13.27
C ILE A 145 3.04 -0.06 -13.79
N LEU A 146 2.68 -1.16 -14.46
CA LEU A 146 3.64 -2.11 -15.02
C LEU A 146 4.48 -1.51 -16.14
N GLU A 147 3.89 -0.65 -16.95
CA GLU A 147 4.54 -0.07 -18.13
C GLU A 147 5.22 1.28 -17.84
N SER A 148 5.00 1.86 -16.67
CA SER A 148 5.62 3.14 -16.32
C SER A 148 7.13 2.97 -16.22
N LYS A 149 7.87 3.86 -16.89
CA LYS A 149 9.32 3.89 -16.77
C LYS A 149 9.69 4.48 -15.41
N GLN A 150 10.53 3.76 -14.67
CA GLN A 150 11.13 4.32 -13.46
C GLN A 150 12.14 5.39 -13.87
N ARG A 151 11.94 6.56 -13.30
CA ARG A 151 12.96 7.60 -13.37
C ARG A 151 13.57 7.79 -11.99
#